data_d0222fcc38a8192a9c2cd96c80fed909
#
_entry.id   d0222fcc38a8192a9c2cd96c80fed909
#
_cell.length_a   1.000
_cell.length_b   1.000
_cell.length_c   1.000
_cell.angle_alpha   90.00
_cell.angle_beta   90.00
_cell.angle_gamma   90.00
#
_symmetry.space_group_name_H-M   'P 1'
#
loop_
_entity.id
_entity.type
_entity.pdbx_description
1 polymer ?
#
loop_
_entity_poly.entity_id
_entity_poly.type
_entity_poly.pdbx_seq_one_letter_code
_entity_poly.pdbx_strand_id
1 'polypeptide(L)'
;MEQNLNPDLRVATNNTENKAAENVAPTQNEETSKAVILHNTDFELPLDIREQIAQKIDELKAAKKVKRVFVIIVQGDTEVGELPYYIGYFRRPSLMEFSQYMTFAQKDIAQASSMLAQQVFLDGNKELVTDEDLFLYGTMSQLNHIVDSRNTDIVKK
;
A
#
# COMPACT_ATOMS: atom_id res chain seq x y z
N MET A 1 5.14 -69.61 31.25
CA MET A 1 4.31 -69.09 31.23
C MET A 1 4.17 -67.84 30.95
N GLU A 2 3.59 -67.14 30.59
CA GLU A 2 3.00 -66.30 30.15
C GLU A 2 3.40 -65.13 29.96
N GLN A 3 3.25 -64.52 29.34
CA GLN A 3 3.27 -63.58 28.70
C GLN A 3 2.55 -62.57 28.71
N ASN A 4 2.59 -61.72 28.54
CA ASN A 4 1.92 -60.73 28.53
C ASN A 4 2.11 -59.75 27.71
N LEU A 5 1.53 -59.51 27.06
CA LEU A 5 1.44 -58.61 26.20
C LEU A 5 0.94 -57.42 26.45
N ASN A 6 1.22 -56.52 26.28
CA ASN A 6 0.77 -55.32 26.41
C ASN A 6 0.39 -54.68 25.32
N PRO A 7 -0.49 -54.45 25.14
CA PRO A 7 -0.96 -53.94 24.06
C PRO A 7 -1.18 -52.56 24.00
N ASP A 8 -0.85 -51.97 24.45
CA ASP A 8 -1.29 -50.72 24.40
C ASP A 8 -0.79 -49.73 23.90
N LEU A 9 -0.42 -49.65 23.29
CA LEU A 9 0.00 -48.62 22.74
C LEU A 9 -0.70 -48.00 21.86
N ARG A 10 -1.61 -47.90 21.82
CA ARG A 10 -2.31 -47.25 21.07
C ARG A 10 -2.31 -46.00 21.17
N VAL A 11 -1.87 -45.50 21.01
CA VAL A 11 -1.74 -44.37 20.90
C VAL A 11 -2.49 -43.55 20.29
N ALA A 12 -2.86 -42.95 20.54
CA ALA A 12 -3.48 -42.13 20.22
C ALA A 12 -3.22 -41.16 19.45
N THR A 13 -3.01 -41.16 18.94
CA THR A 13 -2.76 -40.34 18.14
C THR A 13 -3.48 -39.31 17.80
N ASN A 14 -3.90 -38.99 17.93
CA ASN A 14 -4.52 -38.09 17.56
C ASN A 14 -4.53 -37.04 17.26
N ASN A 15 -4.56 -36.65 17.07
CA ASN A 15 -4.83 -35.83 16.73
C ASN A 15 -5.04 -34.83 16.44
N THR A 16 -4.92 -34.59 16.29
CA THR A 16 -5.12 -33.77 16.04
C THR A 16 -5.38 -32.82 15.60
N GLU A 17 -5.39 -32.63 15.31
CA GLU A 17 -5.61 -31.93 14.91
C GLU A 17 -5.79 -30.90 14.49
N ASN A 18 -5.64 -30.71 14.40
CA ASN A 18 -5.78 -29.87 13.96
C ASN A 18 -6.24 -28.95 13.51
N LYS A 19 -6.41 -28.85 13.48
CA LYS A 19 -6.94 -28.04 13.15
C LYS A 19 -6.85 -26.93 12.82
N ALA A 20 -6.63 -26.71 12.89
CA ALA A 20 -6.42 -25.73 12.67
C ALA A 20 -6.55 -24.98 11.81
N ALA A 21 -6.48 -25.07 11.37
CA ALA A 21 -6.48 -24.45 10.51
C ALA A 21 -7.13 -23.55 10.17
N GLU A 22 -7.49 -23.45 10.29
CA GLU A 22 -8.08 -22.67 9.90
C GLU A 22 -7.97 -21.57 9.54
N ASN A 23 -7.60 -21.36 9.41
CA ASN A 23 -7.39 -20.38 9.03
C ASN A 23 -7.85 -19.79 8.15
N VAL A 24 -8.22 -19.54 7.95
CA VAL A 24 -8.77 -19.03 7.26
C VAL A 24 -8.47 -17.99 6.61
N ALA A 25 -8.35 -17.99 5.86
CA ALA A 25 -8.06 -17.17 5.08
C ALA A 25 -8.90 -16.20 4.87
N PRO A 26 -8.72 -15.29 4.82
CA PRO A 26 -9.41 -14.26 4.66
C PRO A 26 -9.76 -14.12 3.43
N THR A 27 -10.51 -14.10 3.17
CA THR A 27 -11.00 -14.02 2.16
C THR A 27 -10.88 -13.03 1.47
N GLN A 28 -10.46 -12.85 1.11
CA GLN A 28 -10.26 -12.12 0.34
C GLN A 28 -11.07 -11.52 -0.45
N ASN A 29 -11.78 -11.62 -0.64
CA ASN A 29 -12.67 -11.13 -1.43
C ASN A 29 -12.94 -9.83 -1.40
N GLU A 30 -12.55 -9.24 -0.76
CA GLU A 30 -12.80 -8.00 -0.79
C GLU A 30 -12.12 -7.39 -1.78
N GLU A 31 -12.12 -7.77 -2.87
CA GLU A 31 -11.49 -7.14 -3.83
C GLU A 31 -11.97 -5.90 -4.16
N THR A 32 -12.80 -5.41 -3.56
CA THR A 32 -13.38 -4.35 -4.16
C THR A 32 -12.67 -3.15 -3.98
N SER A 33 -11.84 -2.99 -3.20
CA SER A 33 -11.52 -1.68 -3.09
C SER A 33 -10.20 -1.57 -2.81
N LYS A 34 -9.42 -1.97 -3.61
CA LYS A 34 -8.25 -1.95 -3.20
C LYS A 34 -7.61 -0.66 -3.31
N ALA A 35 -7.29 0.00 -2.33
CA ALA A 35 -6.35 1.06 -2.29
C ALA A 35 -4.98 0.40 -2.30
N VAL A 36 -4.08 0.96 -3.00
CA VAL A 36 -2.70 0.51 -2.98
C VAL A 36 -1.94 1.42 -2.02
N ILE A 37 -1.43 0.84 -0.95
CA ILE A 37 -0.66 1.59 0.05
C ILE A 37 0.82 1.40 -0.26
N LEU A 38 1.51 2.50 -0.43
CA LEU A 38 2.92 2.51 -0.78
C LEU A 38 3.72 3.12 0.38
N HIS A 39 4.74 2.44 0.80
CA HIS A 39 5.56 2.89 1.93
C HIS A 39 6.98 3.15 1.43
N ASN A 40 7.66 4.06 2.06
CA ASN A 40 9.08 4.29 1.78
C ASN A 40 9.98 3.40 2.62
N THR A 41 9.47 2.77 3.67
CA THR A 41 10.22 1.84 4.51
C THR A 41 9.29 0.72 4.97
N ASP A 42 9.90 -0.35 5.48
CA ASP A 42 9.13 -1.47 5.97
C ASP A 42 8.79 -1.18 7.44
N PHE A 43 7.68 -0.63 7.71
CA PHE A 43 7.18 -0.40 9.05
C PHE A 43 5.70 -0.75 9.14
N GLU A 44 5.26 -1.08 10.35
CA GLU A 44 3.86 -1.37 10.54
C GLU A 44 3.14 -0.11 10.95
N LEU A 45 2.08 0.18 10.26
CA LEU A 45 1.24 1.32 10.62
C LEU A 45 0.37 0.98 11.84
N PRO A 46 0.24 1.89 12.76
CA PRO A 46 -0.72 1.76 13.86
C PRO A 46 -2.14 1.52 13.34
N LEU A 47 -2.93 0.79 14.11
CA LEU A 47 -4.27 0.39 13.69
C LEU A 47 -5.18 1.59 13.45
N ASP A 48 -5.11 2.57 14.30
CA ASP A 48 -5.91 3.79 14.18
C ASP A 48 -5.61 4.55 12.88
N ILE A 49 -4.35 4.56 12.48
CA ILE A 49 -3.95 5.20 11.22
C ILE A 49 -4.49 4.41 10.03
N ARG A 50 -4.47 3.08 10.11
CA ARG A 50 -5.03 2.24 9.04
C ARG A 50 -6.53 2.48 8.88
N GLU A 51 -7.24 2.61 9.98
CA GLU A 51 -8.69 2.87 9.95
C GLU A 51 -9.00 4.25 9.35
N GLN A 52 -8.23 5.26 9.74
CA GLN A 52 -8.38 6.60 9.18
C GLN A 52 -8.12 6.60 7.67
N ILE A 53 -7.10 5.89 7.22
CA ILE A 53 -6.79 5.78 5.80
C ILE A 53 -7.95 5.10 5.05
N ALA A 54 -8.49 4.01 5.59
CA ALA A 54 -9.58 3.29 4.95
C ALA A 54 -10.82 4.17 4.79
N GLN A 55 -11.17 4.89 5.85
CA GLN A 55 -12.30 5.81 5.82
C GLN A 55 -12.08 6.92 4.79
N LYS A 56 -10.88 7.50 4.77
CA LYS A 56 -10.56 8.58 3.84
C LYS A 56 -10.59 8.14 2.39
N ILE A 57 -10.18 6.91 2.12
CA ILE A 57 -10.25 6.35 0.77
C ILE A 57 -11.70 6.30 0.28
N ASP A 58 -12.62 5.83 1.13
CA ASP A 58 -14.02 5.73 0.76
C ASP A 58 -14.63 7.11 0.52
N GLU A 59 -14.29 8.09 1.36
CA GLU A 59 -14.70 9.47 1.16
C GLU A 59 -14.22 10.03 -0.18
N LEU A 60 -12.94 9.81 -0.50
CA LEU A 60 -12.36 10.33 -1.73
C LEU A 60 -12.92 9.65 -2.98
N LYS A 61 -13.19 8.36 -2.92
CA LYS A 61 -13.83 7.66 -4.03
C LYS A 61 -15.20 8.23 -4.32
N ALA A 62 -15.97 8.49 -3.28
CA ALA A 62 -17.31 9.06 -3.43
C ALA A 62 -17.26 10.52 -3.90
N ALA A 63 -16.41 11.33 -3.27
CA ALA A 63 -16.37 12.76 -3.55
C ALA A 63 -15.71 13.11 -4.89
N LYS A 64 -14.64 12.41 -5.23
CA LYS A 64 -13.86 12.74 -6.44
C LYS A 64 -14.18 11.80 -7.60
N LYS A 65 -15.04 10.84 -7.40
CA LYS A 65 -15.43 9.86 -8.43
C LYS A 65 -14.24 9.15 -9.05
N VAL A 66 -13.24 8.84 -8.26
CA VAL A 66 -12.06 8.12 -8.71
C VAL A 66 -12.23 6.63 -8.46
N LYS A 67 -11.76 5.82 -9.39
CA LYS A 67 -11.92 4.37 -9.26
C LYS A 67 -10.90 3.75 -8.32
N ARG A 68 -9.74 4.33 -8.21
CA ARG A 68 -8.66 3.80 -7.36
C ARG A 68 -7.91 4.94 -6.72
N VAL A 69 -7.64 4.80 -5.46
CA VAL A 69 -6.83 5.74 -4.69
C VAL A 69 -5.53 5.04 -4.32
N PHE A 70 -4.42 5.70 -4.52
CA PHE A 70 -3.11 5.25 -4.09
C PHE A 70 -2.74 6.07 -2.85
N VAL A 71 -2.27 5.41 -1.83
CA VAL A 71 -1.88 6.07 -0.59
C VAL A 71 -0.37 5.98 -0.47
N ILE A 72 0.29 7.12 -0.44
CA ILE A 72 1.73 7.19 -0.20
C ILE A 72 1.93 7.59 1.24
N ILE A 73 2.75 6.84 1.95
CA ILE A 73 3.06 7.10 3.34
C ILE A 73 4.57 7.23 3.47
N VAL A 74 4.99 8.37 3.98
CA VAL A 74 6.40 8.64 4.24
C VAL A 74 6.56 8.82 5.74
N GLN A 75 7.48 8.09 6.33
CA GLN A 75 7.78 8.24 7.73
C GLN A 75 8.68 9.46 7.91
N GLY A 76 8.32 10.34 8.78
CA GLY A 76 9.12 11.52 9.09
C GLY A 76 10.07 11.29 10.24
N ASP A 77 10.99 12.21 10.39
CA ASP A 77 11.98 12.16 11.46
C ASP A 77 11.51 13.00 12.63
N THR A 78 10.94 12.34 13.61
CA THR A 78 10.43 13.02 14.80
C THR A 78 11.55 13.63 15.64
N GLU A 79 12.80 13.24 15.45
CA GLU A 79 13.90 13.84 16.20
C GLU A 79 14.20 15.26 15.75
N VAL A 80 13.87 15.59 14.51
CA VAL A 80 14.04 16.94 14.02
C VAL A 80 12.72 17.71 13.96
N GLY A 81 11.68 17.18 14.55
CA GLY A 81 10.41 17.88 14.67
C GLY A 81 9.42 17.61 13.53
N GLU A 82 9.65 16.62 12.73
CA GLU A 82 8.70 16.26 11.68
C GLU A 82 7.53 15.45 12.23
N LEU A 83 6.49 15.31 11.44
CA LEU A 83 5.37 14.44 11.78
C LEU A 83 5.84 12.98 11.72
N PRO A 84 5.31 12.08 12.54
CA PRO A 84 5.70 10.68 12.49
C PRO A 84 5.34 10.04 11.15
N TYR A 85 4.25 10.49 10.54
CA TYR A 85 3.84 9.99 9.24
C TYR A 85 3.28 11.14 8.41
N TYR A 86 3.67 11.19 7.15
CA TYR A 86 3.06 12.04 6.14
C TYR A 86 2.25 11.13 5.23
N ILE A 87 0.96 11.40 5.06
CA ILE A 87 0.06 10.55 4.30
C ILE A 87 -0.55 11.36 3.17
N GLY A 88 -0.39 10.89 1.95
CA GLY A 88 -0.94 11.53 0.78
C GLY A 88 -1.79 10.56 -0.03
N TYR A 89 -2.88 11.08 -0.57
CA TYR A 89 -3.81 10.32 -1.39
C TYR A 89 -3.71 10.80 -2.83
N PHE A 90 -3.53 9.87 -3.74
CA PHE A 90 -3.25 10.17 -5.14
C PHE A 90 -4.20 9.37 -6.04
N ARG A 91 -4.47 9.88 -7.22
CA ARG A 91 -5.20 9.14 -8.25
C ARG A 91 -4.26 8.72 -9.38
N ARG A 92 -4.75 7.89 -10.23
CA ARG A 92 -3.99 7.57 -11.45
C ARG A 92 -3.93 8.78 -12.36
N PRO A 93 -2.82 9.00 -13.04
CA PRO A 93 -2.76 10.05 -14.04
C PRO A 93 -3.64 9.71 -15.25
N SER A 94 -4.17 10.73 -15.87
CA SER A 94 -4.84 10.59 -17.16
C SER A 94 -3.79 10.35 -18.26
N LEU A 95 -4.24 9.97 -19.43
CA LEU A 95 -3.34 9.76 -20.56
C LEU A 95 -2.56 11.06 -20.91
N MET A 96 -3.22 12.19 -20.81
CA MET A 96 -2.58 13.48 -21.11
C MET A 96 -1.49 13.80 -20.07
N GLU A 97 -1.80 13.66 -18.80
CA GLU A 97 -0.84 13.90 -17.71
C GLU A 97 0.36 12.96 -17.83
N PHE A 98 0.09 11.70 -18.12
CA PHE A 98 1.15 10.73 -18.31
C PHE A 98 2.03 11.06 -19.53
N SER A 99 1.41 11.49 -20.64
CA SER A 99 2.15 11.88 -21.84
C SER A 99 3.03 13.11 -21.59
N GLN A 100 2.51 14.08 -20.84
CA GLN A 100 3.30 15.25 -20.44
C GLN A 100 4.48 14.83 -19.55
N TYR A 101 4.20 13.98 -18.57
CA TYR A 101 5.24 13.44 -17.70
C TYR A 101 6.36 12.78 -18.53
N MET A 102 6.01 11.90 -19.45
CA MET A 102 7.00 11.21 -20.29
C MET A 102 7.84 12.17 -21.13
N THR A 103 7.23 13.25 -21.60
CA THR A 103 7.93 14.24 -22.40
C THR A 103 8.92 15.05 -21.56
N PHE A 104 8.49 15.47 -20.36
CA PHE A 104 9.37 16.26 -19.51
C PHE A 104 10.43 15.41 -18.82
N ALA A 105 10.11 14.16 -18.51
CA ALA A 105 11.04 13.26 -17.83
C ALA A 105 12.30 12.96 -18.65
N GLN A 106 12.24 13.17 -19.96
CA GLN A 106 13.42 13.02 -20.80
C GLN A 106 14.46 14.13 -20.54
N LYS A 107 14.01 15.25 -20.00
CA LYS A 107 14.91 16.38 -19.74
C LYS A 107 15.23 16.47 -18.26
N ASP A 108 14.24 16.34 -17.43
CA ASP A 108 14.38 16.45 -15.98
C ASP A 108 13.33 15.59 -15.30
N ILE A 109 13.77 14.43 -14.83
CA ILE A 109 12.87 13.44 -14.22
C ILE A 109 12.33 13.94 -12.88
N ALA A 110 13.11 14.69 -12.13
CA ALA A 110 12.68 15.17 -10.82
C ALA A 110 11.58 16.22 -10.97
N GLN A 111 11.79 17.17 -11.90
CA GLN A 111 10.78 18.18 -12.16
C GLN A 111 9.51 17.57 -12.75
N ALA A 112 9.64 16.64 -13.69
CA ALA A 112 8.50 15.97 -14.29
C ALA A 112 7.70 15.20 -13.23
N SER A 113 8.39 14.51 -12.32
CA SER A 113 7.75 13.77 -11.24
C SER A 113 7.03 14.69 -10.25
N SER A 114 7.64 15.84 -9.94
CA SER A 114 7.02 16.83 -9.05
C SER A 114 5.74 17.39 -9.67
N MET A 115 5.79 17.73 -10.95
CA MET A 115 4.60 18.22 -11.67
C MET A 115 3.49 17.16 -11.69
N LEU A 116 3.85 15.92 -11.98
CA LEU A 116 2.89 14.83 -12.00
C LEU A 116 2.27 14.61 -10.62
N ALA A 117 3.10 14.58 -9.57
CA ALA A 117 2.63 14.38 -8.20
C ALA A 117 1.59 15.44 -7.82
N GLN A 118 1.85 16.70 -8.14
CA GLN A 118 0.93 17.79 -7.84
C GLN A 118 -0.39 17.65 -8.61
N GLN A 119 -0.35 17.17 -9.84
CA GLN A 119 -1.55 17.00 -10.65
C GLN A 119 -2.43 15.85 -10.18
N VAL A 120 -1.83 14.78 -9.68
CA VAL A 120 -2.58 13.60 -9.26
C VAL A 120 -2.87 13.56 -7.77
N PHE A 121 -2.40 14.54 -7.01
CA PHE A 121 -2.65 14.62 -5.57
C PHE A 121 -4.13 14.95 -5.31
N LEU A 122 -4.76 14.19 -4.44
CA LEU A 122 -6.17 14.37 -4.11
C LEU A 122 -6.36 15.05 -2.76
N ASP A 123 -5.64 14.60 -1.75
CA ASP A 123 -5.78 15.08 -0.38
C ASP A 123 -4.65 14.56 0.50
N GLY A 124 -4.53 15.05 1.71
CA GLY A 124 -3.55 14.62 2.70
C GLY A 124 -2.51 15.69 3.00
N ASN A 125 -1.33 15.25 3.39
CA ASN A 125 -0.24 16.14 3.72
C ASN A 125 0.36 16.72 2.44
N LYS A 126 0.17 18.02 2.24
CA LYS A 126 0.64 18.68 1.02
C LYS A 126 2.15 18.73 0.94
N GLU A 127 2.82 18.65 2.07
CA GLU A 127 4.27 18.65 2.13
C GLU A 127 4.86 17.53 1.27
N LEU A 128 4.16 16.44 1.10
CA LEU A 128 4.60 15.34 0.23
C LEU A 128 4.80 15.75 -1.23
N VAL A 129 4.18 16.85 -1.65
CA VAL A 129 4.30 17.34 -3.03
C VAL A 129 4.85 18.75 -3.13
N THR A 130 5.04 19.44 -2.01
CA THR A 130 5.53 20.81 -2.00
C THR A 130 6.87 20.98 -1.30
N ASP A 131 7.20 20.10 -0.35
CA ASP A 131 8.49 20.13 0.31
C ASP A 131 9.48 19.33 -0.52
N GLU A 132 10.64 19.91 -0.78
CA GLU A 132 11.60 19.31 -1.70
C GLU A 132 12.20 18.02 -1.12
N ASP A 133 12.54 18.01 0.15
CA ASP A 133 13.17 16.85 0.75
C ASP A 133 12.18 15.69 0.90
N LEU A 134 10.98 15.96 1.39
CA LEU A 134 9.95 14.94 1.52
C LEU A 134 9.55 14.38 0.15
N PHE A 135 9.56 15.23 -0.87
CA PHE A 135 9.25 14.78 -2.20
C PHE A 135 10.35 13.90 -2.77
N LEU A 136 11.60 14.38 -2.78
CA LEU A 136 12.71 13.66 -3.41
C LEU A 136 13.02 12.34 -2.72
N TYR A 137 13.03 12.35 -1.39
CA TYR A 137 13.45 11.18 -0.63
C TYR A 137 12.29 10.27 -0.19
N GLY A 138 11.06 10.72 -0.36
CA GLY A 138 9.88 9.95 0.04
C GLY A 138 8.92 9.69 -1.11
N THR A 139 8.24 10.74 -1.58
CA THR A 139 7.14 10.60 -2.53
C THR A 139 7.59 10.13 -3.92
N MET A 140 8.69 10.66 -4.42
CA MET A 140 9.12 10.41 -5.79
C MET A 140 9.35 8.93 -6.09
N SER A 141 9.95 8.20 -5.16
CA SER A 141 10.21 6.79 -5.36
C SER A 141 8.90 5.98 -5.45
N GLN A 142 7.88 6.39 -4.70
CA GLN A 142 6.60 5.71 -4.67
C GLN A 142 5.72 6.09 -5.86
N LEU A 143 5.92 7.28 -6.41
CA LEU A 143 5.15 7.76 -7.54
C LEU A 143 5.32 6.86 -8.77
N ASN A 144 6.49 6.27 -8.94
CA ASN A 144 6.75 5.36 -10.04
C ASN A 144 5.80 4.15 -10.00
N HIS A 145 5.44 3.68 -8.81
CA HIS A 145 4.50 2.57 -8.68
C HIS A 145 3.08 2.94 -9.15
N ILE A 146 2.71 4.21 -9.04
CA ILE A 146 1.41 4.68 -9.54
C ILE A 146 1.40 4.67 -11.07
N VAL A 147 2.52 5.07 -11.67
CA VAL A 147 2.67 5.11 -13.11
C VAL A 147 2.76 3.68 -13.66
N ASP A 148 3.55 2.85 -13.02
CA ASP A 148 3.81 1.50 -13.53
C ASP A 148 2.74 0.49 -13.16
N SER A 149 1.80 0.85 -12.31
CA SER A 149 0.80 -0.07 -11.78
C SER A 149 -0.07 -0.75 -12.85
N ARG A 150 0.00 -0.27 -14.08
CA ARG A 150 -0.73 -0.88 -15.17
C ARG A 150 0.01 -2.07 -15.79
N ASN A 151 1.32 -2.09 -15.66
CA ASN A 151 2.11 -3.16 -16.30
C ASN A 151 2.07 -4.45 -15.50
N THR A 152 1.82 -4.38 -14.20
CA THR A 152 1.74 -5.56 -13.37
C THR A 152 0.43 -6.33 -13.57
N ASP A 153 -0.61 -5.66 -14.04
CA ASP A 153 -1.88 -6.35 -14.27
C ASP A 153 -1.90 -7.11 -15.61
N ILE A 154 -1.02 -6.77 -16.52
CA ILE A 154 -0.97 -7.40 -17.83
C ILE A 154 -0.19 -8.72 -17.78
N VAL A 155 0.70 -8.87 -16.84
CA VAL A 155 1.53 -10.05 -16.75
C VAL A 155 0.84 -11.22 -16.05
N LYS A 156 -0.34 -10.98 -15.49
CA LYS A 156 -1.06 -12.01 -14.75
C LYS A 156 -2.16 -12.70 -15.57
N LYS A 157 -2.03 -12.74 -16.84
CA LYS A 157 -2.94 -13.56 -17.61
C LYS A 157 -2.32 -14.90 -17.92
#